data_f93eed1f2f8ee8b8b78ba6e2976743d9
#
_entry.id   f93eed1f2f8ee8b8b78ba6e2976743d9
#
_cell.length_a   1.000
_cell.length_b   1.000
_cell.length_c   1.000
_cell.angle_alpha   90.00
_cell.angle_beta   90.00
_cell.angle_gamma   90.00
#
_symmetry.space_group_name_H-M   'P 1'
#
loop_
_entity.id
_entity.type
_entity.pdbx_description
1 polymer ?
#
loop_
_entity_poly.entity_id
_entity_poly.type
_entity_poly.pdbx_seq_one_letter_code
_entity_poly.pdbx_strand_id
1 'polypeptide(L)' 'MDAVAVGDSILTTSGFYGMVIDVTDDTVIVEFGGNKNWRIPMQKSAIVDVEKAE' A
#
# COMPACT_ATOMS: atom_id res chain seq x y z
N MET A 1 -2.71 15.25 1.16
CA MET A 1 -2.42 13.81 1.18
C MET A 1 -2.93 13.16 -0.08
N ASP A 2 -2.11 12.41 -0.70
CA ASP A 2 -2.46 11.80 -1.98
C ASP A 2 -3.44 10.67 -1.81
N ALA A 3 -4.36 10.56 -2.73
CA ALA A 3 -5.26 9.45 -2.75
C ALA A 3 -4.51 8.19 -3.16
N VAL A 4 -4.74 7.11 -2.44
CA VAL A 4 -4.17 5.82 -2.77
C VAL A 4 -5.28 4.95 -3.35
N ALA A 5 -4.94 4.16 -4.34
CA ALA A 5 -5.91 3.31 -5.01
C ALA A 5 -5.31 1.94 -5.26
N VAL A 6 -6.19 0.99 -5.54
CA VAL A 6 -5.76 -0.37 -5.86
C VAL A 6 -4.83 -0.32 -7.08
N GLY A 7 -3.72 -1.04 -6.97
CA GLY A 7 -2.74 -1.09 -8.03
C GLY A 7 -1.57 -0.14 -7.84
N ASP A 8 -1.70 0.80 -6.92
CA ASP A 8 -0.62 1.74 -6.65
C ASP A 8 0.50 1.07 -5.87
N SER A 9 1.72 1.51 -6.09
CA SER A 9 2.84 1.08 -5.27
C SER A 9 3.03 2.09 -4.16
N ILE A 10 3.36 1.60 -2.98
CA ILE A 10 3.56 2.48 -1.83
C ILE A 10 4.87 2.18 -1.14
N LEU A 11 5.37 3.18 -0.45
CA LEU A 11 6.52 3.05 0.43
C LEU A 11 6.03 3.33 1.85
N THR A 12 6.33 2.42 2.76
CA THR A 12 5.88 2.56 4.14
C THR A 12 6.93 3.23 5.00
N THR A 13 6.53 3.59 6.21
CA THR A 13 7.44 4.24 7.16
C THR A 13 8.60 3.34 7.56
N SER A 14 8.42 2.04 7.43
CA SER A 14 9.48 1.09 7.75
C SER A 14 10.43 0.83 6.59
N GLY A 15 10.21 1.48 5.46
CA GLY A 15 11.07 1.30 4.31
C GLY A 15 10.70 0.15 3.41
N PHE A 16 9.54 -0.44 3.61
CA PHE A 16 9.05 -1.51 2.75
C PHE A 16 8.27 -0.94 1.57
N TYR A 17 8.44 -1.57 0.43
CA TYR A 17 7.63 -1.27 -0.74
C TYR A 17 6.58 -2.34 -0.90
N GLY A 18 5.38 -1.93 -1.28
CA GLY A 18 4.31 -2.87 -1.50
C GLY A 18 3.34 -2.35 -2.54
N MET A 19 2.44 -3.23 -2.96
CA MET A 19 1.39 -2.88 -3.89
C MET A 19 0.04 -2.94 -3.19
N VAL A 20 -0.76 -1.92 -3.37
CA VAL A 20 -2.09 -1.85 -2.77
C VAL A 20 -3.02 -2.77 -3.53
N ILE A 21 -3.68 -3.67 -2.82
CA ILE A 21 -4.63 -4.59 -3.42
C ILE A 21 -6.05 -4.33 -2.97
N ASP A 22 -6.23 -3.54 -1.92
CA ASP A 22 -7.56 -3.14 -1.49
C ASP A 22 -7.43 -1.88 -0.65
N VAL A 23 -8.48 -1.08 -0.63
CA VAL A 23 -8.50 0.18 0.09
C VAL A 23 -9.83 0.31 0.82
N THR A 24 -9.77 0.66 2.09
CA THR A 24 -10.95 0.99 2.87
C THR A 24 -10.80 2.43 3.38
N ASP A 25 -11.66 2.85 4.30
CA ASP A 25 -11.66 4.23 4.76
C ASP A 25 -10.32 4.66 5.34
N ASP A 26 -9.77 3.85 6.23
CA ASP A 26 -8.54 4.20 6.94
C ASP A 26 -7.40 3.26 6.64
N THR A 27 -7.68 2.17 5.97
CA THR A 27 -6.77 1.04 5.90
C THR A 27 -6.57 0.63 4.47
N VAL A 28 -5.39 0.16 4.18
CA VAL A 28 -5.09 -0.45 2.88
C VAL A 28 -4.58 -1.85 3.13
N ILE A 29 -4.88 -2.73 2.20
CA ILE A 29 -4.30 -4.08 2.20
C ILE A 29 -3.18 -4.04 1.19
N VAL A 30 -2.00 -4.40 1.63
CA VAL A 30 -0.79 -4.27 0.83
C VAL A 30 -0.15 -5.64 0.68
N GLU A 31 0.29 -5.94 -0.53
CA GLU A 31 1.00 -7.16 -0.85
C GLU A 31 2.48 -6.83 -0.97
N PHE A 32 3.30 -7.56 -0.23
CA PHE A 32 4.73 -7.33 -0.24
C PHE A 32 5.46 -8.47 -0.94
N GLY A 33 6.58 -8.12 -1.55
CA GLY A 33 7.48 -9.10 -2.11
C GLY A 33 6.96 -9.85 -3.33
N GLY A 34 5.86 -9.36 -3.91
CA GLY A 34 5.29 -10.02 -5.07
C GLY A 34 4.66 -11.36 -4.75
N ASN A 35 4.49 -11.68 -3.48
CA ASN A 35 3.89 -12.93 -3.05
C ASN A 35 2.46 -12.67 -2.62
N LYS A 36 1.51 -13.27 -3.30
CA LYS A 36 0.10 -13.02 -3.06
C LYS A 36 -0.37 -13.47 -1.68
N ASN A 37 0.40 -14.30 -1.02
CA ASN A 37 0.05 -14.75 0.31
C ASN A 37 0.49 -13.80 1.41
N TRP A 38 1.24 -12.77 1.04
CA TRP A 38 1.80 -11.83 2.01
C TRP A 38 1.01 -10.52 1.98
N ARG A 39 -0.23 -10.60 2.40
CA ARG A 39 -1.12 -9.45 2.44
C ARG A 39 -1.20 -8.94 3.86
N ILE A 40 -0.93 -7.68 4.01
CA ILE A 40 -0.86 -7.07 5.33
C ILE A 40 -1.77 -5.86 5.35
N PRO A 41 -2.73 -5.78 6.27
CA PRO A 41 -3.50 -4.56 6.44
C PRO A 41 -2.66 -3.52 7.15
N MET A 42 -2.72 -2.30 6.70
CA MET A 42 -2.02 -1.21 7.36
C MET A 42 -2.80 0.07 7.24
N GLN A 43 -2.57 0.96 8.19
CA GLN A 43 -3.24 2.24 8.18
C GLN A 43 -2.63 3.13 7.09
N LYS A 44 -3.46 3.96 6.52
CA LYS A 44 -2.97 4.89 5.48
C LYS A 44 -1.89 5.80 6.01
N SER A 45 -1.91 6.10 7.30
CA SER A 45 -0.90 6.96 7.90
C SER A 45 0.50 6.34 7.90
N ALA A 46 0.60 5.04 7.68
CA ALA A 46 1.89 4.37 7.59
C ALA A 46 2.52 4.51 6.21
N ILE A 47 1.80 5.11 5.26
CA ILE A 47 2.31 5.28 3.91
C ILE A 47 3.11 6.57 3.85
N VAL A 48 4.34 6.48 3.41
CA VAL A 48 5.21 7.64 3.25
C VAL A 48 5.07 8.23 1.86
N ASP A 49 4.96 7.37 0.87
CA ASP A 49 4.92 7.82 -0.51
C ASP A 49 4.05 6.88 -1.33
N VAL A 50 3.46 7.41 -2.36
CA VAL A 50 2.60 6.65 -3.25
C VAL A 50 3.06 6.87 -4.67
N GLU A 51 3.27 5.77 -5.39
CA GLU A 51 3.64 5.84 -6.79
C GLU A 51 2.48 5.27 -7.59
N LYS A 52 1.87 6.14 -8.36
CA LYS A 52 0.67 5.76 -9.08
C LYS A 52 0.94 4.75 -10.18
N ALA A 53 0.04 3.80 -10.30
CA ALA A 53 0.07 2.89 -11.44
C ALA A 53 -0.36 3.66 -12.67
N GLU A 54 0.31 3.42 -13.76
CA GLU A 54 0.00 4.11 -15.00
C GLU A 54 -0.88 3.27 -15.88
#